data_7284385fe1966e627d2ee849b0f4d9c2
#
_entry.id   7284385fe1966e627d2ee849b0f4d9c2
#
_cell.length_a   1.000
_cell.length_b   1.000
_cell.length_c   1.000
_cell.angle_alpha   90.00
_cell.angle_beta   90.00
_cell.angle_gamma   90.00
#
_symmetry.space_group_name_H-M   'P 1'
#
loop_
_entity.id
_entity.type
_entity.pdbx_description
1 polymer ?
#
loop_
_entity_poly.entity_id
_entity_poly.type
_entity_poly.pdbx_seq_one_letter_code
_entity_poly.pdbx_strand_id
1 'polypeptide(L)'
;FMTALYRYIGPDIDVPAGDMGVGGREIGFLYGQYRRLKGVFENGVLTGKGLSYGGSLARPEATGYGAVYYTVEVLKHEGETIKGKTIAAAGFGNVTWGICKKAMQLGAKVITLSGPDGYVYDPDGVCTEEKVEYLLEMRSSGRNVVKDYADKFGVEFFPGQKPWGTKCDIVMPSAMQN
;
A
#
# COMPACT_ATOMS: atom_id res chain seq x y z
N PHE A 1 -21.68 -7.61 10.36
CA PHE A 1 -20.64 -6.90 11.10
C PHE A 1 -21.11 -5.52 11.55
N MET A 2 -21.43 -4.58 10.66
CA MET A 2 -21.85 -3.22 11.01
C MET A 2 -23.10 -3.15 11.91
N THR A 3 -24.04 -4.07 11.77
CA THR A 3 -25.24 -4.15 12.64
C THR A 3 -24.88 -4.34 14.12
N ALA A 4 -23.78 -5.00 14.42
CA ALA A 4 -23.28 -5.14 15.78
C ALA A 4 -22.41 -3.93 16.21
N LEU A 5 -21.66 -3.34 15.27
CA LEU A 5 -20.65 -2.33 15.56
C LEU A 5 -21.20 -0.90 15.68
N TYR A 6 -22.24 -0.54 14.91
CA TYR A 6 -22.69 0.85 14.73
C TYR A 6 -23.01 1.61 16.03
N ARG A 7 -23.30 0.91 17.12
CA ARG A 7 -23.61 1.52 18.43
C ARG A 7 -22.38 2.05 19.16
N TYR A 8 -21.20 1.55 18.79
CA TYR A 8 -19.93 1.80 19.48
C TYR A 8 -19.02 2.74 18.72
N ILE A 9 -19.42 3.19 17.53
CA ILE A 9 -18.64 4.07 16.66
C ILE A 9 -19.38 5.36 16.36
N GLY A 10 -18.62 6.39 16.06
CA GLY A 10 -19.15 7.71 15.72
C GLY A 10 -18.01 8.72 15.56
N PRO A 11 -18.31 9.95 15.11
CA PRO A 11 -17.30 10.98 14.88
C PRO A 11 -16.46 11.31 16.11
N ASP A 12 -17.04 11.22 17.28
CA ASP A 12 -16.42 11.62 18.55
C ASP A 12 -16.23 10.43 19.52
N ILE A 13 -16.33 9.20 19.02
CA ILE A 13 -16.13 7.97 19.79
C ILE A 13 -15.00 7.19 19.14
N ASP A 14 -15.29 6.03 18.54
CA ASP A 14 -14.32 5.26 17.78
C ASP A 14 -14.52 5.48 16.28
N VAL A 15 -13.43 5.81 15.56
CA VAL A 15 -13.45 6.03 14.12
C VAL A 15 -12.65 4.93 13.43
N PRO A 16 -13.29 3.83 12.99
CA PRO A 16 -12.59 2.76 12.29
C PRO A 16 -11.98 3.22 10.97
N ALA A 17 -10.86 2.60 10.61
CA ALA A 17 -10.12 2.84 9.38
C ALA A 17 -9.96 1.57 8.55
N GLY A 18 -9.64 1.74 7.27
CA GLY A 18 -9.22 0.63 6.41
C GLY A 18 -7.82 0.15 6.76
N ASP A 19 -7.61 -1.15 6.64
CA ASP A 19 -6.33 -1.83 6.80
C ASP A 19 -6.26 -3.01 5.81
N MET A 20 -5.47 -4.03 6.06
CA MET A 20 -5.30 -5.19 5.16
C MET A 20 -6.64 -5.72 4.63
N GLY A 21 -6.78 -5.73 3.30
CA GLY A 21 -7.99 -6.21 2.63
C GLY A 21 -9.20 -5.29 2.73
N VAL A 22 -9.10 -4.14 3.40
CA VAL A 22 -10.20 -3.17 3.57
C VAL A 22 -9.84 -1.86 2.87
N GLY A 23 -10.34 -1.70 1.66
CA GLY A 23 -10.19 -0.49 0.85
C GLY A 23 -11.47 0.33 0.75
N GLY A 24 -11.51 1.27 -0.19
CA GLY A 24 -12.65 2.16 -0.39
C GLY A 24 -13.96 1.43 -0.67
N ARG A 25 -13.92 0.26 -1.32
CA ARG A 25 -15.09 -0.59 -1.59
C ARG A 25 -15.71 -1.11 -0.30
N GLU A 26 -14.90 -1.69 0.57
CA GLU A 26 -15.34 -2.24 1.87
C GLU A 26 -15.82 -1.14 2.80
N ILE A 27 -15.14 -0.01 2.83
CA ILE A 27 -15.57 1.19 3.58
C ILE A 27 -16.91 1.69 3.05
N GLY A 28 -17.14 1.66 1.75
CA GLY A 28 -18.44 1.98 1.15
C GLY A 28 -19.58 1.08 1.65
N PHE A 29 -19.35 -0.23 1.74
CA PHE A 29 -20.33 -1.18 2.29
C PHE A 29 -20.58 -0.92 3.77
N LEU A 30 -19.53 -0.69 4.56
CA LEU A 30 -19.64 -0.42 6.00
C LEU A 30 -20.41 0.88 6.25
N TYR A 31 -20.07 1.95 5.53
CA TYR A 31 -20.74 3.24 5.68
C TYR A 31 -22.20 3.19 5.21
N GLY A 32 -22.49 2.53 4.11
CA GLY A 32 -23.86 2.35 3.62
C GLY A 32 -24.78 1.67 4.65
N GLN A 33 -24.29 0.63 5.32
CA GLN A 33 -25.04 -0.04 6.37
C GLN A 33 -25.12 0.82 7.65
N TYR A 34 -24.05 1.50 8.04
CA TYR A 34 -24.05 2.44 9.16
C TYR A 34 -25.14 3.51 8.99
N ARG A 35 -25.18 4.15 7.82
CA ARG A 35 -26.19 5.17 7.50
C ARG A 35 -27.62 4.63 7.55
N ARG A 36 -27.87 3.40 7.09
CA ARG A 36 -29.19 2.76 7.19
C ARG A 36 -29.64 2.56 8.65
N LEU A 37 -28.69 2.19 9.52
CA LEU A 37 -29.00 1.89 10.93
C LEU A 37 -29.14 3.16 11.76
N LYS A 38 -28.31 4.16 11.54
CA LYS A 38 -28.34 5.45 12.25
C LYS A 38 -29.41 6.42 11.73
N GLY A 39 -29.74 6.35 10.45
CA GLY A 39 -30.69 7.26 9.80
C GLY A 39 -30.17 8.68 9.57
N VAL A 40 -28.87 8.93 9.78
CA VAL A 40 -28.21 10.23 9.64
C VAL A 40 -26.99 10.18 8.74
N PHE A 41 -26.58 11.34 8.24
CA PHE A 41 -25.38 11.49 7.45
C PHE A 41 -24.24 12.03 8.32
N GLU A 42 -23.40 11.13 8.82
CA GLU A 42 -22.26 11.47 9.69
C GLU A 42 -20.94 11.32 8.91
N ASN A 43 -20.29 12.44 8.60
CA ASN A 43 -19.04 12.45 7.83
C ASN A 43 -17.83 11.99 8.65
N GLY A 44 -17.86 12.16 9.96
CA GLY A 44 -16.71 11.88 10.84
C GLY A 44 -16.52 10.40 11.17
N VAL A 45 -17.49 9.52 10.87
CA VAL A 45 -17.36 8.09 11.11
C VAL A 45 -16.69 7.39 9.94
N LEU A 46 -15.81 6.42 10.18
CA LEU A 46 -15.05 5.67 9.20
C LEU A 46 -14.14 6.54 8.32
N THR A 47 -12.85 6.24 8.30
CA THR A 47 -11.91 6.85 7.35
C THR A 47 -11.97 6.15 5.98
N GLY A 48 -11.47 6.79 4.93
CA GLY A 48 -11.39 6.17 3.59
C GLY A 48 -12.71 6.14 2.81
N LYS A 49 -13.71 6.93 3.22
CA LYS A 49 -14.96 7.09 2.46
C LYS A 49 -14.70 7.79 1.12
N GLY A 50 -15.53 7.48 0.12
CA GLY A 50 -15.55 8.22 -1.15
C GLY A 50 -16.08 9.64 -0.98
N LEU A 51 -15.69 10.54 -1.90
CA LEU A 51 -16.11 11.95 -1.89
C LEU A 51 -17.63 12.12 -1.88
N SER A 52 -18.35 11.29 -2.63
CA SER A 52 -19.81 11.36 -2.76
C SER A 52 -20.59 11.02 -1.48
N TYR A 53 -19.93 10.45 -0.47
CA TYR A 53 -20.56 10.12 0.82
C TYR A 53 -19.72 10.55 2.02
N GLY A 54 -19.16 11.73 1.93
CA GLY A 54 -18.58 12.46 3.06
C GLY A 54 -17.11 12.17 3.34
N GLY A 55 -16.41 11.55 2.40
CA GLY A 55 -14.95 11.38 2.49
C GLY A 55 -14.19 12.63 2.06
N SER A 56 -12.94 12.70 2.43
CA SER A 56 -11.98 13.68 1.93
C SER A 56 -11.25 13.15 0.70
N LEU A 57 -10.59 14.03 -0.04
CA LEU A 57 -9.76 13.66 -1.17
C LEU A 57 -8.55 12.86 -0.68
N ALA A 58 -8.70 11.54 -0.61
CA ALA A 58 -7.64 10.64 -0.22
C ALA A 58 -6.70 10.37 -1.41
N ARG A 59 -5.41 10.32 -1.12
CA ARG A 59 -4.38 9.94 -2.09
C ARG A 59 -3.88 8.54 -1.74
N PRO A 60 -4.16 7.51 -2.56
CA PRO A 60 -3.76 6.13 -2.29
C PRO A 60 -2.25 5.96 -2.08
N GLU A 61 -1.46 6.83 -2.71
CA GLU A 61 -0.01 6.86 -2.61
C GLU A 61 0.54 7.51 -1.33
N ALA A 62 -0.29 8.20 -0.54
CA ALA A 62 0.20 9.09 0.53
C ALA A 62 1.06 8.37 1.57
N THR A 63 0.67 7.18 2.02
CA THR A 63 1.45 6.41 3.01
C THR A 63 2.81 6.00 2.45
N GLY A 64 2.84 5.47 1.23
CA GLY A 64 4.09 5.10 0.58
C GLY A 64 5.01 6.30 0.31
N TYR A 65 4.44 7.42 -0.11
CA TYR A 65 5.18 8.67 -0.30
C TYR A 65 5.78 9.16 1.03
N GLY A 66 5.00 9.15 2.10
CA GLY A 66 5.46 9.54 3.44
C GLY A 66 6.63 8.69 3.92
N ALA A 67 6.57 7.38 3.71
CA ALA A 67 7.66 6.48 4.05
C ALA A 67 8.96 6.84 3.29
N VAL A 68 8.86 7.12 1.99
CA VAL A 68 10.03 7.53 1.18
C VAL A 68 10.55 8.89 1.61
N TYR A 69 9.68 9.87 1.89
CA TYR A 69 10.13 11.18 2.37
C TYR A 69 10.84 11.08 3.72
N TYR A 70 10.30 10.27 4.63
CA TYR A 70 10.98 10.02 5.92
C TYR A 70 12.37 9.40 5.70
N THR A 71 12.46 8.41 4.82
CA THR A 71 13.76 7.79 4.47
C THR A 71 14.75 8.80 3.88
N VAL A 72 14.29 9.73 3.04
CA VAL A 72 15.12 10.82 2.52
C VAL A 72 15.69 11.68 3.64
N GLU A 73 14.88 12.02 4.64
CA GLU A 73 15.35 12.83 5.77
C GLU A 73 16.35 12.06 6.67
N VAL A 74 16.12 10.75 6.89
CA VAL A 74 17.09 9.89 7.59
C VAL A 74 18.42 9.85 6.83
N LEU A 75 18.39 9.60 5.52
CA LEU A 75 19.61 9.56 4.71
C LEU A 75 20.36 10.91 4.71
N LYS A 76 19.65 12.04 4.66
CA LYS A 76 20.27 13.37 4.78
C LYS A 76 20.99 13.54 6.12
N HIS A 77 20.39 13.04 7.20
CA HIS A 77 21.02 13.11 8.52
C HIS A 77 22.33 12.30 8.57
N GLU A 78 22.38 11.18 7.85
CA GLU A 78 23.57 10.35 7.70
C GLU A 78 24.55 10.87 6.62
N GLY A 79 24.27 12.01 5.98
CA GLY A 79 25.09 12.57 4.92
C GLY A 79 24.95 11.84 3.57
N GLU A 80 23.89 11.09 3.38
CA GLU A 80 23.63 10.27 2.20
C GLU A 80 22.46 10.80 1.36
N THR A 81 22.26 10.21 0.19
CA THR A 81 21.14 10.49 -0.71
C THR A 81 20.46 9.22 -1.14
N ILE A 82 19.15 9.29 -1.40
CA ILE A 82 18.35 8.16 -1.89
C ILE A 82 18.65 7.82 -3.36
N LYS A 83 19.17 8.75 -4.13
CA LYS A 83 19.46 8.56 -5.56
C LYS A 83 20.47 7.43 -5.79
N GLY A 84 20.08 6.48 -6.63
CA GLY A 84 20.90 5.32 -6.97
C GLY A 84 20.81 4.16 -5.97
N LYS A 85 20.10 4.33 -4.83
CA LYS A 85 19.95 3.26 -3.84
C LYS A 85 18.93 2.22 -4.27
N THR A 86 19.15 0.99 -3.77
CA THR A 86 18.27 -0.15 -3.94
C THR A 86 17.42 -0.35 -2.70
N ILE A 87 16.13 -0.65 -2.89
CA ILE A 87 15.14 -0.82 -1.82
C ILE A 87 14.54 -2.21 -1.89
N ALA A 88 14.65 -3.00 -0.84
CA ALA A 88 13.87 -4.21 -0.67
C ALA A 88 12.56 -3.87 0.05
N ALA A 89 11.44 -4.00 -0.67
CA ALA A 89 10.11 -3.78 -0.12
C ALA A 89 9.36 -5.10 0.08
N ALA A 90 8.52 -5.17 1.12
CA ALA A 90 7.56 -6.24 1.32
C ALA A 90 6.15 -5.74 1.01
N GLY A 91 5.33 -6.61 0.39
CA GLY A 91 4.01 -6.25 -0.08
C GLY A 91 3.99 -5.84 -1.56
N PHE A 92 2.78 -5.64 -2.10
CA PHE A 92 2.51 -5.04 -3.41
C PHE A 92 1.17 -4.27 -3.41
N GLY A 93 0.72 -3.86 -2.21
CA GLY A 93 -0.48 -3.05 -2.00
C GLY A 93 -0.25 -1.55 -2.25
N ASN A 94 -1.17 -0.70 -1.73
CA ASN A 94 -1.11 0.77 -1.87
C ASN A 94 0.21 1.37 -1.37
N VAL A 95 0.68 0.89 -0.21
CA VAL A 95 1.89 1.43 0.40
C VAL A 95 3.10 1.13 -0.49
N THR A 96 3.28 -0.13 -0.87
CA THR A 96 4.39 -0.54 -1.76
C THR A 96 4.31 0.15 -3.11
N TRP A 97 3.12 0.26 -3.71
CA TRP A 97 2.94 1.01 -4.95
C TRP A 97 3.38 2.47 -4.82
N GLY A 98 2.96 3.15 -3.74
CA GLY A 98 3.40 4.51 -3.47
C GLY A 98 4.92 4.62 -3.27
N ILE A 99 5.53 3.67 -2.57
CA ILE A 99 6.99 3.59 -2.43
C ILE A 99 7.66 3.46 -3.79
N CYS A 100 7.24 2.52 -4.65
CA CYS A 100 7.79 2.31 -5.99
C CYS A 100 7.71 3.60 -6.82
N LYS A 101 6.54 4.22 -6.85
CA LYS A 101 6.31 5.45 -7.61
C LYS A 101 7.19 6.60 -7.13
N LYS A 102 7.30 6.82 -5.82
CA LYS A 102 8.11 7.92 -5.28
C LYS A 102 9.61 7.62 -5.37
N ALA A 103 10.04 6.40 -5.09
CA ALA A 103 11.43 5.99 -5.22
C ALA A 103 11.94 6.18 -6.67
N MET A 104 11.15 5.76 -7.66
CA MET A 104 11.44 5.98 -9.07
C MET A 104 11.64 7.48 -9.39
N GLN A 105 10.73 8.34 -8.92
CA GLN A 105 10.83 9.80 -9.13
C GLN A 105 12.11 10.40 -8.52
N LEU A 106 12.61 9.83 -7.44
CA LEU A 106 13.82 10.29 -6.75
C LEU A 106 15.10 9.55 -7.19
N GLY A 107 14.99 8.65 -8.18
CA GLY A 107 16.10 7.93 -8.76
C GLY A 107 16.60 6.74 -7.95
N ALA A 108 15.79 6.19 -7.06
CA ALA A 108 16.02 4.92 -6.38
C ALA A 108 15.26 3.78 -7.07
N LYS A 109 15.61 2.52 -6.75
CA LYS A 109 15.03 1.32 -7.34
C LYS A 109 14.43 0.42 -6.24
N VAL A 110 13.16 0.07 -6.36
CA VAL A 110 12.56 -1.00 -5.54
C VAL A 110 12.78 -2.33 -6.25
N ILE A 111 13.58 -3.21 -5.66
CA ILE A 111 14.04 -4.46 -6.29
C ILE A 111 13.29 -5.70 -5.83
N THR A 112 12.40 -5.60 -4.85
CA THR A 112 11.56 -6.71 -4.42
C THR A 112 10.11 -6.28 -4.20
N LEU A 113 9.20 -7.20 -4.50
CA LEU A 113 7.79 -7.14 -4.12
C LEU A 113 7.43 -8.46 -3.47
N SER A 114 6.51 -8.48 -2.52
CA SER A 114 6.08 -9.75 -1.92
C SER A 114 4.57 -9.84 -1.69
N GLY A 115 4.05 -11.04 -1.77
CA GLY A 115 2.66 -11.40 -1.54
C GLY A 115 2.54 -12.61 -0.62
N PRO A 116 1.31 -13.12 -0.43
CA PRO A 116 1.08 -14.36 0.29
C PRO A 116 1.75 -15.58 -0.35
N ASP A 117 1.92 -15.56 -1.66
CA ASP A 117 2.48 -16.61 -2.50
C ASP A 117 4.02 -16.65 -2.52
N GLY A 118 4.69 -15.57 -2.11
CA GLY A 118 6.14 -15.47 -2.11
C GLY A 118 6.65 -14.06 -2.36
N TYR A 119 7.85 -13.94 -2.96
CA TYR A 119 8.37 -12.65 -3.40
C TYR A 119 9.00 -12.73 -4.78
N VAL A 120 9.09 -11.60 -5.46
CA VAL A 120 9.82 -11.43 -6.72
C VAL A 120 11.08 -10.61 -6.49
N TYR A 121 12.12 -10.93 -7.25
CA TYR A 121 13.35 -10.15 -7.30
C TYR A 121 13.52 -9.60 -8.72
N ASP A 122 13.50 -8.28 -8.82
CA ASP A 122 13.67 -7.53 -10.06
C ASP A 122 14.96 -6.71 -9.95
N PRO A 123 16.09 -7.14 -10.52
CA PRO A 123 17.35 -6.45 -10.39
C PRO A 123 17.36 -5.07 -11.09
N ASP A 124 16.53 -4.89 -12.10
CA ASP A 124 16.33 -3.59 -12.76
C ASP A 124 15.44 -2.66 -11.94
N GLY A 125 14.67 -3.24 -11.05
CA GLY A 125 13.74 -2.57 -10.14
C GLY A 125 12.41 -2.19 -10.78
N VAL A 126 11.44 -1.92 -9.91
CA VAL A 126 10.14 -1.32 -10.26
C VAL A 126 10.36 0.17 -10.47
N CYS A 127 11.02 0.53 -11.59
CA CYS A 127 11.51 1.89 -11.85
C CYS A 127 11.05 2.46 -13.21
N THR A 128 10.02 1.87 -13.82
CA THR A 128 9.35 2.40 -15.01
C THR A 128 7.87 2.63 -14.74
N GLU A 129 7.26 3.57 -15.47
CA GLU A 129 5.83 3.82 -15.34
C GLU A 129 5.01 2.56 -15.62
N GLU A 130 5.36 1.79 -16.65
CA GLU A 130 4.70 0.51 -16.96
C GLU A 130 4.69 -0.45 -15.78
N LYS A 131 5.84 -0.65 -15.10
CA LYS A 131 5.94 -1.53 -13.93
C LYS A 131 5.13 -0.99 -12.75
N VAL A 132 5.15 0.32 -12.52
CA VAL A 132 4.38 0.96 -11.44
C VAL A 132 2.86 0.89 -11.70
N GLU A 133 2.43 1.12 -12.94
CA GLU A 133 1.01 1.01 -13.32
C GLU A 133 0.51 -0.43 -13.23
N TYR A 134 1.34 -1.40 -13.61
CA TYR A 134 0.97 -2.81 -13.50
C TYR A 134 0.68 -3.25 -12.05
N LEU A 135 1.30 -2.65 -11.05
CA LEU A 135 0.93 -2.91 -9.65
C LEU A 135 -0.53 -2.51 -9.36
N LEU A 136 -1.05 -1.46 -9.97
CA LEU A 136 -2.46 -1.08 -9.84
C LEU A 136 -3.37 -2.08 -10.54
N GLU A 137 -2.97 -2.56 -11.71
CA GLU A 137 -3.70 -3.59 -12.45
C GLU A 137 -3.80 -4.90 -11.65
N MET A 138 -2.68 -5.39 -11.11
CA MET A 138 -2.63 -6.57 -10.24
C MET A 138 -3.59 -6.44 -9.06
N ARG A 139 -3.65 -5.27 -8.43
CA ARG A 139 -4.55 -5.00 -7.30
C ARG A 139 -6.01 -4.97 -7.72
N SER A 140 -6.33 -4.37 -8.85
CA SER A 140 -7.71 -4.30 -9.36
C SER A 140 -8.26 -5.67 -9.79
N SER A 141 -7.39 -6.61 -10.15
CA SER A 141 -7.76 -7.98 -10.50
C SER A 141 -8.36 -8.78 -9.33
N GLY A 142 -8.10 -8.34 -8.09
CA GLY A 142 -8.52 -9.07 -6.89
C GLY A 142 -7.74 -10.36 -6.61
N ARG A 143 -6.80 -10.74 -7.48
CA ARG A 143 -5.88 -11.86 -7.29
C ARG A 143 -4.75 -11.39 -6.39
N ASN A 144 -4.62 -11.96 -5.23
CA ASN A 144 -3.57 -11.60 -4.28
C ASN A 144 -2.29 -12.42 -4.52
N VAL A 145 -1.76 -12.37 -5.75
CA VAL A 145 -0.66 -13.20 -6.26
C VAL A 145 0.43 -12.31 -6.85
N VAL A 146 1.60 -12.26 -6.19
CA VAL A 146 2.73 -11.45 -6.67
C VAL A 146 3.48 -12.10 -7.84
N LYS A 147 3.31 -13.41 -8.03
CA LYS A 147 3.86 -14.15 -9.17
C LYS A 147 3.44 -13.56 -10.52
N ASP A 148 2.26 -12.96 -10.63
CA ASP A 148 1.78 -12.32 -11.86
C ASP A 148 2.75 -11.24 -12.38
N TYR A 149 3.44 -10.53 -11.47
CA TYR A 149 4.49 -9.59 -11.85
C TYR A 149 5.71 -10.29 -12.47
N ALA A 150 6.14 -11.39 -11.86
CA ALA A 150 7.27 -12.16 -12.37
C ALA A 150 6.98 -12.74 -13.77
N ASP A 151 5.78 -13.26 -13.96
CA ASP A 151 5.35 -13.83 -15.24
C ASP A 151 5.29 -12.75 -16.35
N LYS A 152 4.85 -11.54 -16.03
CA LYS A 152 4.77 -10.43 -17.00
C LYS A 152 6.14 -9.88 -17.40
N PHE A 153 7.02 -9.67 -16.42
CA PHE A 153 8.31 -8.97 -16.66
C PHE A 153 9.50 -9.92 -16.76
N GLY A 154 9.29 -11.23 -16.67
CA GLY A 154 10.35 -12.25 -16.81
C GLY A 154 11.39 -12.19 -15.70
N VAL A 155 10.99 -11.82 -14.48
CA VAL A 155 11.86 -11.70 -13.32
C VAL A 155 11.75 -12.91 -12.39
N GLU A 156 12.72 -13.07 -11.47
CA GLU A 156 12.79 -14.23 -10.61
C GLU A 156 11.71 -14.22 -9.52
N PHE A 157 11.07 -15.38 -9.31
CA PHE A 157 10.05 -15.57 -8.28
C PHE A 157 10.48 -16.64 -7.27
N PHE A 158 10.35 -16.35 -5.99
CA PHE A 158 10.70 -17.21 -4.86
C PHE A 158 9.43 -17.61 -4.10
N PRO A 159 8.86 -18.79 -4.39
CA PRO A 159 7.60 -19.21 -3.78
C PRO A 159 7.74 -19.42 -2.27
N GLY A 160 6.78 -18.92 -1.49
CA GLY A 160 6.71 -19.11 -0.04
C GLY A 160 7.80 -18.41 0.77
N GLN A 161 8.71 -17.68 0.12
CA GLN A 161 9.81 -16.99 0.78
C GLN A 161 9.52 -15.49 0.99
N LYS A 162 10.34 -14.85 1.85
CA LYS A 162 10.30 -13.42 2.15
C LYS A 162 11.58 -12.72 1.66
N PRO A 163 11.53 -11.43 1.29
CA PRO A 163 12.64 -10.74 0.62
C PRO A 163 13.80 -10.34 1.54
N TRP A 164 13.78 -10.70 2.82
CA TRP A 164 14.70 -10.17 3.83
C TRP A 164 16.17 -10.58 3.66
N GLY A 165 16.44 -11.62 2.89
CA GLY A 165 17.79 -12.01 2.51
C GLY A 165 18.36 -11.30 1.27
N THR A 166 17.57 -10.43 0.62
CA THR A 166 17.99 -9.71 -0.58
C THR A 166 18.98 -8.61 -0.22
N LYS A 167 20.14 -8.59 -0.88
CA LYS A 167 21.13 -7.52 -0.69
C LYS A 167 20.57 -6.20 -1.25
N CYS A 168 20.49 -5.20 -0.40
CA CYS A 168 19.95 -3.87 -0.73
C CYS A 168 20.54 -2.82 0.21
N ASP A 169 20.32 -1.54 -0.11
CA ASP A 169 20.73 -0.41 0.74
C ASP A 169 19.67 -0.09 1.81
N ILE A 170 18.39 -0.29 1.49
CA ILE A 170 17.25 0.12 2.33
C ILE A 170 16.23 -1.02 2.36
N VAL A 171 15.67 -1.28 3.54
CA VAL A 171 14.56 -2.24 3.73
C VAL A 171 13.30 -1.48 4.11
N MET A 172 12.21 -1.69 3.37
CA MET A 172 10.90 -1.05 3.62
C MET A 172 9.81 -2.12 3.80
N PRO A 173 9.52 -2.56 5.03
CA PRO A 173 8.36 -3.40 5.31
C PRO A 173 7.07 -2.61 5.04
N SER A 174 6.24 -3.08 4.11
CA SER A 174 5.07 -2.32 3.62
C SER A 174 3.81 -3.18 3.56
N ALA A 175 3.78 -4.26 4.34
CA ALA A 175 2.67 -5.19 4.45
C ALA A 175 2.44 -5.60 5.91
N MET A 176 2.51 -6.90 6.22
CA MET A 176 2.28 -7.39 7.59
C MET A 176 3.42 -6.99 8.54
N GLN A 177 3.03 -6.63 9.75
CA GLN A 177 3.90 -6.54 10.91
C GLN A 177 4.16 -7.98 11.43
N ASN A 178 5.40 -8.29 11.77
CA ASN A 178 5.89 -9.59 12.29
C ASN A 178 5.94 -10.71 11.25
#